data_6ab1b79eb15606845395d09143faa24d
#
_entry.id   6ab1b79eb15606845395d09143faa24d
#
_cell.length_a   1.000
_cell.length_b   1.000
_cell.length_c   1.000
_cell.angle_alpha   90.00
_cell.angle_beta   90.00
_cell.angle_gamma   90.00
#
_symmetry.space_group_name_H-M   'P 1'
#
loop_
_entity.id
_entity.type
_entity.pdbx_description
1 polymer ?
#
loop_
_entity_poly.entity_id
_entity_poly.type
_entity_poly.pdbx_seq_one_letter_code
_entity_poly.pdbx_strand_id
1 'polypeptide(L)'
;SAKGFLAELGALPDGVPIDLRLNSPGGSVFDAVAIFNALTRHSGTVTVWIDGIAASAASYIAMAGDTIVMPENAFLMIHDPSGLVMGTAEDMRATAEALDKVKGSLIQGYAAKSGKADDEIAALMAAETWLDAKDALDFGFIDRIAEPVKLAASFDVARFRNAPPAVVEAASEPEEPQAQEGETEGVADANTQPAPEHSTAEVPSTATSQPTIADAAAIRAQAIAHARAVID
;
A
#
# COMPACT_ATOMS: atom_id res chain seq x y z
N SER A 1 3.30 7.84 5.53
CA SER A 1 2.31 7.99 6.61
C SER A 1 0.90 8.02 6.04
N ALA A 2 -0.09 7.59 6.84
CA ALA A 2 -1.51 7.65 6.43
C ALA A 2 -1.93 9.05 5.98
N LYS A 3 -1.42 10.11 6.61
CA LYS A 3 -1.78 11.49 6.28
C LYS A 3 -1.50 11.84 4.80
N GLY A 4 -0.34 11.48 4.28
CA GLY A 4 0.02 11.73 2.88
C GLY A 4 -0.91 10.95 1.93
N PHE A 5 -1.04 9.64 2.15
CA PHE A 5 -1.90 8.77 1.36
C PHE A 5 -3.37 9.26 1.34
N LEU A 6 -3.92 9.62 2.51
CA LEU A 6 -5.30 10.10 2.62
C LEU A 6 -5.52 11.43 1.91
N ALA A 7 -4.52 12.32 1.91
CA ALA A 7 -4.59 13.58 1.17
C ALA A 7 -4.64 13.36 -0.34
N GLU A 8 -3.84 12.41 -0.85
CA GLU A 8 -3.83 12.06 -2.27
C GLU A 8 -5.09 11.33 -2.71
N LEU A 9 -5.52 10.34 -1.92
CA LEU A 9 -6.78 9.66 -2.16
C LEU A 9 -7.96 10.65 -2.21
N GLY A 10 -7.98 11.62 -1.27
CA GLY A 10 -9.01 12.66 -1.21
C GLY A 10 -8.94 13.68 -2.34
N ALA A 11 -7.83 13.75 -3.08
CA ALA A 11 -7.69 14.62 -4.26
C ALA A 11 -8.15 13.93 -5.57
N LEU A 12 -8.39 12.62 -5.55
CA LEU A 12 -8.92 11.91 -6.70
C LEU A 12 -10.38 12.27 -6.96
N PRO A 13 -10.81 12.32 -8.22
CA PRO A 13 -12.22 12.48 -8.56
C PRO A 13 -13.05 11.30 -8.01
N ASP A 14 -14.29 11.58 -7.62
CA ASP A 14 -15.21 10.55 -7.15
C ASP A 14 -15.41 9.44 -8.18
N GLY A 15 -15.37 8.18 -7.72
CA GLY A 15 -15.63 7.00 -8.53
C GLY A 15 -14.51 6.60 -9.49
N VAL A 16 -13.34 7.27 -9.44
CA VAL A 16 -12.20 6.88 -10.29
C VAL A 16 -11.65 5.53 -9.82
N PRO A 17 -11.40 4.55 -10.74
CA PRO A 17 -10.76 3.30 -10.35
C PRO A 17 -9.34 3.52 -9.82
N ILE A 18 -8.97 2.77 -8.77
CA ILE A 18 -7.66 2.82 -8.13
C ILE A 18 -6.94 1.49 -8.36
N ASP A 19 -5.69 1.56 -8.83
CA ASP A 19 -4.72 0.46 -8.78
C ASP A 19 -3.73 0.76 -7.64
N LEU A 20 -3.89 0.09 -6.50
CA LEU A 20 -2.99 0.21 -5.35
C LEU A 20 -1.88 -0.83 -5.44
N ARG A 21 -0.63 -0.37 -5.50
CA ARG A 21 0.54 -1.25 -5.53
C ARG A 21 1.18 -1.33 -4.15
N LEU A 22 1.34 -2.54 -3.62
CA LEU A 22 1.89 -2.80 -2.30
C LEU A 22 3.19 -3.61 -2.39
N ASN A 23 4.24 -3.07 -1.77
CA ASN A 23 5.47 -3.79 -1.46
C ASN A 23 5.99 -3.28 -0.12
N SER A 24 5.45 -3.80 0.99
CA SER A 24 5.68 -3.22 2.32
C SER A 24 5.68 -4.27 3.42
N PRO A 25 6.60 -4.16 4.39
CA PRO A 25 6.63 -4.99 5.60
C PRO A 25 5.58 -4.59 6.64
N GLY A 26 4.76 -3.58 6.36
CA GLY A 26 3.82 -3.01 7.31
C GLY A 26 4.42 -1.92 8.19
N GLY A 27 3.71 -1.55 9.24
CA GLY A 27 4.09 -0.44 10.13
C GLY A 27 3.02 -0.14 11.16
N SER A 28 2.60 1.14 11.28
CA SER A 28 1.58 1.55 12.24
C SER A 28 0.21 0.93 11.92
N VAL A 29 -0.34 0.19 12.87
CA VAL A 29 -1.68 -0.41 12.73
C VAL A 29 -2.78 0.64 12.61
N PHE A 30 -2.66 1.78 13.30
CA PHE A 30 -3.66 2.84 13.21
C PHE A 30 -3.63 3.57 11.87
N ASP A 31 -2.45 3.74 11.29
CA ASP A 31 -2.30 4.24 9.92
C ASP A 31 -2.96 3.26 8.93
N ALA A 32 -2.73 1.96 9.09
CA ALA A 32 -3.33 0.94 8.24
C ALA A 32 -4.85 0.92 8.32
N VAL A 33 -5.42 1.01 9.53
CA VAL A 33 -6.88 1.08 9.73
C VAL A 33 -7.47 2.35 9.07
N ALA A 34 -6.78 3.48 9.18
CA ALA A 34 -7.22 4.72 8.54
C ALA A 34 -7.23 4.60 7.00
N ILE A 35 -6.17 4.01 6.42
CA ILE A 35 -6.06 3.76 4.97
C ILE A 35 -7.11 2.75 4.52
N PHE A 36 -7.24 1.61 5.21
CA PHE A 36 -8.25 0.59 4.93
C PHE A 36 -9.65 1.20 4.87
N ASN A 37 -10.03 1.95 5.90
CA ASN A 37 -11.35 2.59 5.98
C ASN A 37 -11.57 3.62 4.85
N ALA A 38 -10.52 4.33 4.43
CA ALA A 38 -10.62 5.29 3.34
C ALA A 38 -10.81 4.61 1.99
N LEU A 39 -10.06 3.53 1.73
CA LEU A 39 -10.20 2.72 0.52
C LEU A 39 -11.58 2.05 0.46
N THR A 40 -12.05 1.46 1.56
CA THR A 40 -13.38 0.83 1.63
C THR A 40 -14.53 1.82 1.39
N ARG A 41 -14.35 3.11 1.74
CA ARG A 41 -15.34 4.16 1.46
C ARG A 41 -15.21 4.77 0.07
N HIS A 42 -14.16 4.47 -0.65
CA HIS A 42 -13.97 4.98 -2.01
C HIS A 42 -15.06 4.43 -2.94
N SER A 43 -15.64 5.31 -3.76
CA SER A 43 -16.79 4.95 -4.63
C SER A 43 -16.39 4.25 -5.93
N GLY A 44 -15.11 4.30 -6.32
CA GLY A 44 -14.55 3.59 -7.46
C GLY A 44 -14.01 2.21 -7.07
N THR A 45 -13.79 1.35 -8.05
CA THR A 45 -13.18 0.03 -7.85
C THR A 45 -11.73 0.17 -7.39
N VAL A 46 -11.36 -0.57 -6.36
CA VAL A 46 -9.99 -0.65 -5.83
C VAL A 46 -9.39 -2.00 -6.20
N THR A 47 -8.38 -2.00 -7.06
CA THR A 47 -7.57 -3.20 -7.35
C THR A 47 -6.26 -3.08 -6.58
N VAL A 48 -5.96 -4.07 -5.74
CA VAL A 48 -4.70 -4.15 -5.01
C VAL A 48 -3.75 -5.12 -5.70
N TRP A 49 -2.51 -4.70 -5.92
CA TRP A 49 -1.42 -5.50 -6.46
C TRP A 49 -0.34 -5.66 -5.39
N ILE A 50 -0.04 -6.89 -5.00
CA ILE A 50 1.05 -7.19 -4.06
C ILE A 50 2.31 -7.44 -4.86
N ASP A 51 3.16 -6.41 -5.07
CA ASP A 51 4.31 -6.49 -5.97
C ASP A 51 5.47 -7.35 -5.48
N GLY A 52 5.54 -7.63 -4.18
CA GLY A 52 6.56 -8.48 -3.58
C GLY A 52 6.13 -8.96 -2.21
N ILE A 53 5.81 -8.05 -1.32
CA ILE A 53 5.38 -8.38 0.03
C ILE A 53 4.24 -7.47 0.48
N ALA A 54 3.26 -8.07 1.14
CA ALA A 54 2.28 -7.36 1.96
C ALA A 54 2.27 -8.02 3.35
N ALA A 55 3.04 -7.48 4.29
CA ALA A 55 3.15 -8.05 5.62
C ALA A 55 2.55 -7.15 6.70
N SER A 56 2.01 -7.75 7.76
CA SER A 56 1.53 -7.02 8.94
C SER A 56 0.46 -5.97 8.57
N ALA A 57 0.67 -4.70 8.93
CA ALA A 57 -0.23 -3.60 8.59
C ALA A 57 -0.52 -3.47 7.08
N ALA A 58 0.45 -3.79 6.21
CA ALA A 58 0.26 -3.75 4.76
C ALA A 58 -0.69 -4.84 4.26
N SER A 59 -0.66 -6.05 4.85
CA SER A 59 -1.63 -7.09 4.50
C SER A 59 -3.05 -6.71 4.88
N TYR A 60 -3.24 -5.97 5.99
CA TYR A 60 -4.54 -5.45 6.36
C TYR A 60 -5.06 -4.39 5.37
N ILE A 61 -4.19 -3.49 4.92
CA ILE A 61 -4.55 -2.52 3.86
C ILE A 61 -4.99 -3.25 2.58
N ALA A 62 -4.31 -4.35 2.21
CA ALA A 62 -4.66 -5.13 1.04
C ALA A 62 -6.11 -5.63 1.07
N MET A 63 -6.65 -5.97 2.25
CA MET A 63 -8.03 -6.47 2.41
C MET A 63 -9.10 -5.44 2.03
N ALA A 64 -8.75 -4.17 1.83
CA ALA A 64 -9.68 -3.15 1.34
C ALA A 64 -9.91 -3.23 -0.19
N GLY A 65 -9.16 -4.06 -0.90
CA GLY A 65 -9.31 -4.23 -2.35
C GLY A 65 -10.58 -5.00 -2.73
N ASP A 66 -11.30 -4.49 -3.73
CA ASP A 66 -12.38 -5.26 -4.40
C ASP A 66 -11.79 -6.47 -5.12
N THR A 67 -10.63 -6.29 -5.73
CA THR A 67 -9.82 -7.36 -6.33
C THR A 67 -8.38 -7.27 -5.81
N ILE A 68 -7.85 -8.39 -5.33
CA ILE A 68 -6.46 -8.49 -4.85
C ILE A 68 -5.70 -9.45 -5.76
N VAL A 69 -4.62 -8.97 -6.35
CA VAL A 69 -3.74 -9.70 -7.27
C VAL A 69 -2.37 -9.86 -6.66
N MET A 70 -1.83 -11.05 -6.67
CA MET A 70 -0.52 -11.37 -6.10
C MET A 70 0.29 -12.20 -7.10
N PRO A 71 1.50 -11.77 -7.48
CA PRO A 71 2.43 -12.59 -8.28
C PRO A 71 2.78 -13.90 -7.57
N GLU A 72 3.07 -14.95 -8.34
CA GLU A 72 3.38 -16.29 -7.83
C GLU A 72 4.53 -16.30 -6.81
N ASN A 73 5.50 -15.39 -6.98
CA ASN A 73 6.68 -15.28 -6.12
C ASN A 73 6.56 -14.21 -5.01
N ALA A 74 5.38 -13.60 -4.81
CA ALA A 74 5.14 -12.65 -3.74
C ALA A 74 4.68 -13.34 -2.45
N PHE A 75 4.67 -12.60 -1.34
CA PHE A 75 4.28 -13.09 -0.02
C PHE A 75 3.26 -12.18 0.67
N LEU A 76 2.34 -12.80 1.37
CA LEU A 76 1.41 -12.14 2.29
C LEU A 76 1.66 -12.65 3.71
N MET A 77 1.67 -11.78 4.73
CA MET A 77 1.86 -12.21 6.11
C MET A 77 0.89 -11.52 7.05
N ILE A 78 0.30 -12.32 7.90
CA ILE A 78 -0.56 -11.84 8.99
C ILE A 78 -0.02 -12.28 10.35
N HIS A 79 -0.08 -11.39 11.32
CA HIS A 79 0.31 -11.66 12.69
C HIS A 79 -0.44 -10.80 13.71
N ASP A 80 -0.30 -11.14 14.98
CA ASP A 80 -0.86 -10.38 16.09
C ASP A 80 -0.25 -8.97 16.14
N PRO A 81 -1.04 -7.92 16.43
CA PRO A 81 -0.52 -6.59 16.65
C PRO A 81 0.44 -6.60 17.84
N SER A 82 1.53 -5.86 17.72
CA SER A 82 2.54 -5.74 18.78
C SER A 82 2.80 -4.28 19.15
N GLY A 83 3.30 -4.05 20.35
CA GLY A 83 3.65 -2.74 20.83
C GLY A 83 4.79 -2.82 21.83
N LEU A 84 5.43 -1.68 22.08
CA LEU A 84 6.43 -1.51 23.12
C LEU A 84 5.82 -0.68 24.24
N VAL A 85 5.92 -1.16 25.48
CA VAL A 85 5.48 -0.45 26.68
C VAL A 85 6.54 -0.52 27.76
N MET A 86 6.76 0.60 28.43
CA MET A 86 7.57 0.71 29.63
C MET A 86 6.70 1.37 30.70
N GLY A 87 6.65 0.79 31.89
CA GLY A 87 5.83 1.32 32.97
C GLY A 87 5.58 0.30 34.08
N THR A 88 4.54 0.53 34.84
CA THR A 88 4.08 -0.37 35.90
C THR A 88 3.39 -1.61 35.34
N ALA A 89 3.13 -2.60 36.18
CA ALA A 89 2.35 -3.78 35.78
C ALA A 89 0.94 -3.41 35.29
N GLU A 90 0.35 -2.32 35.81
CA GLU A 90 -0.94 -1.80 35.37
C GLU A 90 -0.86 -1.24 33.94
N ASP A 91 0.16 -0.46 33.63
CA ASP A 91 0.38 0.09 32.28
C ASP A 91 0.58 -1.05 31.25
N MET A 92 1.28 -2.11 31.64
CA MET A 92 1.48 -3.28 30.77
C MET A 92 0.17 -4.01 30.50
N ARG A 93 -0.69 -4.20 31.50
CA ARG A 93 -2.01 -4.82 31.33
C ARG A 93 -2.92 -3.96 30.45
N ALA A 94 -2.95 -2.66 30.69
CA ALA A 94 -3.75 -1.73 29.88
C ALA A 94 -3.32 -1.76 28.42
N THR A 95 -2.01 -1.84 28.15
CA THR A 95 -1.50 -1.98 26.79
C THR A 95 -1.89 -3.32 26.18
N ALA A 96 -1.81 -4.43 26.92
CA ALA A 96 -2.23 -5.74 26.43
C ALA A 96 -3.72 -5.76 26.07
N GLU A 97 -4.58 -5.20 26.92
CA GLU A 97 -6.02 -5.07 26.62
C GLU A 97 -6.31 -4.21 25.38
N ALA A 98 -5.52 -3.15 25.17
CA ALA A 98 -5.64 -2.34 23.96
C ALA A 98 -5.24 -3.13 22.71
N LEU A 99 -4.15 -3.90 22.76
CA LEU A 99 -3.73 -4.79 21.66
C LEU A 99 -4.77 -5.87 21.36
N ASP A 100 -5.41 -6.45 22.37
CA ASP A 100 -6.48 -7.44 22.18
C ASP A 100 -7.69 -6.82 21.44
N LYS A 101 -8.07 -5.58 21.74
CA LYS A 101 -9.13 -4.87 21.03
C LYS A 101 -8.74 -4.59 19.57
N VAL A 102 -7.49 -4.17 19.33
CA VAL A 102 -6.96 -3.97 17.98
C VAL A 102 -6.98 -5.30 17.22
N LYS A 103 -6.48 -6.39 17.82
CA LYS A 103 -6.53 -7.73 17.23
C LYS A 103 -7.94 -8.12 16.81
N GLY A 104 -8.93 -7.94 17.69
CA GLY A 104 -10.34 -8.22 17.37
C GLY A 104 -10.84 -7.46 16.15
N SER A 105 -10.46 -6.19 16.00
CA SER A 105 -10.81 -5.39 14.83
C SER A 105 -10.13 -5.88 13.54
N LEU A 106 -8.85 -6.27 13.61
CA LEU A 106 -8.13 -6.82 12.46
C LEU A 106 -8.71 -8.16 12.00
N ILE A 107 -9.07 -9.04 12.93
CA ILE A 107 -9.73 -10.32 12.65
C ILE A 107 -10.96 -10.10 11.79
N GLN A 108 -11.82 -9.14 12.14
CA GLN A 108 -13.03 -8.85 11.36
C GLN A 108 -12.74 -8.45 9.91
N GLY A 109 -11.69 -7.66 9.69
CA GLY A 109 -11.28 -7.26 8.33
C GLY A 109 -10.78 -8.45 7.49
N TYR A 110 -9.93 -9.30 8.07
CA TYR A 110 -9.46 -10.52 7.40
C TYR A 110 -10.58 -11.53 7.17
N ALA A 111 -11.46 -11.74 8.15
CA ALA A 111 -12.59 -12.65 8.06
C ALA A 111 -13.59 -12.20 6.99
N ALA A 112 -13.88 -10.90 6.90
CA ALA A 112 -14.77 -10.34 5.89
C ALA A 112 -14.25 -10.56 4.45
N LYS A 113 -12.94 -10.48 4.24
CA LYS A 113 -12.34 -10.72 2.91
C LYS A 113 -12.24 -12.20 2.58
N SER A 114 -11.74 -13.02 3.51
CA SER A 114 -11.44 -14.44 3.28
C SER A 114 -12.66 -15.36 3.40
N GLY A 115 -13.72 -14.92 4.09
CA GLY A 115 -14.86 -15.77 4.44
C GLY A 115 -14.55 -16.81 5.52
N LYS A 116 -13.38 -16.75 6.17
CA LYS A 116 -12.95 -17.65 7.23
C LYS A 116 -13.57 -17.27 8.58
N ALA A 117 -13.63 -18.25 9.49
CA ALA A 117 -14.09 -18.02 10.84
C ALA A 117 -13.07 -17.18 11.65
N ASP A 118 -13.57 -16.38 12.61
CA ASP A 118 -12.75 -15.49 13.43
C ASP A 118 -11.66 -16.24 14.20
N ASP A 119 -11.94 -17.44 14.70
CA ASP A 119 -10.99 -18.28 15.43
C ASP A 119 -9.89 -18.87 14.52
N GLU A 120 -10.20 -19.16 13.26
CA GLU A 120 -9.21 -19.57 12.26
C GLU A 120 -8.26 -18.40 11.95
N ILE A 121 -8.78 -17.20 11.71
CA ILE A 121 -7.97 -15.98 11.51
C ILE A 121 -7.13 -15.68 12.75
N ALA A 122 -7.71 -15.76 13.95
CA ALA A 122 -6.98 -15.52 15.19
C ALA A 122 -5.81 -16.50 15.39
N ALA A 123 -5.98 -17.77 15.00
CA ALA A 123 -4.91 -18.77 15.05
C ALA A 123 -3.79 -18.48 14.04
N LEU A 124 -4.13 -18.10 12.82
CA LEU A 124 -3.14 -17.70 11.79
C LEU A 124 -2.33 -16.48 12.23
N MET A 125 -2.99 -15.47 12.82
CA MET A 125 -2.31 -14.28 13.34
C MET A 125 -1.38 -14.63 14.51
N ALA A 126 -1.83 -15.43 15.46
CA ALA A 126 -1.01 -15.85 16.61
C ALA A 126 0.25 -16.65 16.18
N ALA A 127 0.14 -17.40 15.10
CA ALA A 127 1.25 -18.18 14.53
C ALA A 127 2.26 -17.33 13.73
N GLU A 128 1.96 -16.05 13.42
CA GLU A 128 2.69 -15.27 12.41
C GLU A 128 2.79 -16.06 11.11
N THR A 129 1.69 -16.07 10.36
CA THR A 129 1.55 -16.93 9.20
C THR A 129 1.98 -16.21 7.93
N TRP A 130 2.95 -16.79 7.24
CA TRP A 130 3.41 -16.40 5.92
C TRP A 130 2.72 -17.26 4.87
N LEU A 131 2.17 -16.62 3.86
CA LEU A 131 1.40 -17.23 2.79
C LEU A 131 2.08 -16.92 1.45
N ASP A 132 2.39 -17.94 0.67
CA ASP A 132 2.69 -17.76 -0.74
C ASP A 132 1.40 -17.45 -1.53
N ALA A 133 1.51 -17.22 -2.84
CA ALA A 133 0.36 -16.83 -3.64
C ALA A 133 -0.73 -17.92 -3.68
N LYS A 134 -0.32 -19.19 -3.66
CA LYS A 134 -1.24 -20.32 -3.66
C LYS A 134 -1.98 -20.42 -2.33
N ASP A 135 -1.27 -20.36 -1.23
CA ASP A 135 -1.85 -20.40 0.12
C ASP A 135 -2.80 -19.19 0.33
N ALA A 136 -2.39 -17.99 -0.08
CA ALA A 136 -3.20 -16.78 0.03
C ALA A 136 -4.50 -16.89 -0.79
N LEU A 137 -4.47 -17.52 -1.97
CA LEU A 137 -5.65 -17.80 -2.78
C LEU A 137 -6.55 -18.84 -2.12
N ASP A 138 -5.98 -19.95 -1.65
CA ASP A 138 -6.72 -21.06 -1.00
C ASP A 138 -7.39 -20.58 0.30
N PHE A 139 -6.76 -19.66 1.02
CA PHE A 139 -7.35 -19.02 2.21
C PHE A 139 -8.37 -17.93 1.87
N GLY A 140 -8.45 -17.45 0.64
CA GLY A 140 -9.38 -16.39 0.23
C GLY A 140 -8.90 -14.97 0.55
N PHE A 141 -7.61 -14.78 0.82
CA PHE A 141 -7.02 -13.45 1.04
C PHE A 141 -6.71 -12.71 -0.27
N ILE A 142 -6.60 -13.44 -1.38
CA ILE A 142 -6.43 -12.85 -2.72
C ILE A 142 -7.45 -13.45 -3.70
N ASP A 143 -7.66 -12.76 -4.80
CA ASP A 143 -8.64 -13.17 -5.83
C ASP A 143 -7.96 -13.78 -7.06
N ARG A 144 -6.68 -13.46 -7.30
CA ARG A 144 -5.97 -13.93 -8.51
C ARG A 144 -4.45 -13.97 -8.32
N ILE A 145 -3.83 -15.04 -8.83
CA ILE A 145 -2.38 -15.15 -8.98
C ILE A 145 -1.97 -14.56 -10.33
N ALA A 146 -0.90 -13.77 -10.34
CA ALA A 146 -0.27 -13.21 -11.54
C ALA A 146 1.08 -13.87 -11.81
N GLU A 147 1.61 -13.64 -13.02
CA GLU A 147 2.96 -14.07 -13.39
C GLU A 147 4.01 -13.51 -12.43
N PRO A 148 5.12 -14.23 -12.18
CA PRO A 148 6.19 -13.78 -11.31
C PRO A 148 6.77 -12.43 -11.75
N VAL A 149 7.13 -11.59 -10.77
CA VAL A 149 7.80 -10.31 -11.00
C VAL A 149 9.17 -10.31 -10.33
N LYS A 150 10.10 -9.43 -10.76
CA LYS A 150 11.37 -9.25 -10.06
C LYS A 150 11.06 -8.64 -8.68
N LEU A 151 11.38 -9.38 -7.62
CA LEU A 151 11.21 -8.91 -6.26
C LEU A 151 12.27 -7.86 -5.94
N ALA A 152 11.86 -6.75 -5.37
CA ALA A 152 12.74 -5.79 -4.73
C ALA A 152 12.23 -5.58 -3.30
N ALA A 153 13.02 -6.00 -2.31
CA ALA A 153 12.69 -5.84 -0.91
C ALA A 153 13.86 -5.13 -0.20
N SER A 154 13.58 -3.96 0.35
CA SER A 154 14.55 -3.16 1.11
C SER A 154 13.98 -2.88 2.49
N PHE A 155 13.93 -3.91 3.36
CA PHE A 155 13.44 -3.76 4.72
C PHE A 155 14.11 -4.77 5.66
N ASP A 156 14.08 -4.47 6.97
CA ASP A 156 14.61 -5.36 8.00
C ASP A 156 13.67 -6.55 8.25
N VAL A 157 14.04 -7.73 7.74
CA VAL A 157 13.31 -8.98 7.95
C VAL A 157 13.50 -9.57 9.35
N ALA A 158 14.53 -9.15 10.11
CA ALA A 158 14.80 -9.66 11.45
C ALA A 158 13.69 -9.33 12.47
N ARG A 159 12.82 -8.40 12.13
CA ARG A 159 11.62 -8.07 12.92
C ARG A 159 10.56 -9.19 12.95
N PHE A 160 10.62 -10.14 12.02
CA PHE A 160 9.69 -11.25 11.89
C PHE A 160 10.31 -12.56 12.40
N ARG A 161 9.51 -13.39 13.07
CA ARG A 161 9.98 -14.65 13.68
C ARG A 161 10.11 -15.78 12.66
N ASN A 162 9.22 -15.83 11.69
CA ASN A 162 9.01 -16.95 10.79
C ASN A 162 9.21 -16.58 9.31
N ALA A 163 9.98 -15.51 9.00
CA ALA A 163 10.18 -15.05 7.63
C ALA A 163 10.74 -16.20 6.76
N PRO A 164 10.12 -16.52 5.59
CA PRO A 164 10.61 -17.53 4.68
C PRO A 164 12.01 -17.20 4.15
N PRO A 165 12.86 -18.22 3.84
CA PRO A 165 14.18 -17.98 3.29
C PRO A 165 14.20 -17.10 2.04
N ALA A 166 13.21 -17.24 1.15
CA ALA A 166 13.09 -16.41 -0.07
C ALA A 166 12.87 -14.92 0.24
N VAL A 167 12.13 -14.59 1.32
CA VAL A 167 11.94 -13.20 1.78
C VAL A 167 13.23 -12.65 2.39
N VAL A 168 13.94 -13.47 3.17
CA VAL A 168 15.23 -13.11 3.76
C VAL A 168 16.27 -12.84 2.68
N GLU A 169 16.33 -13.68 1.65
CA GLU A 169 17.23 -13.55 0.51
C GLU A 169 16.93 -12.28 -0.30
N ALA A 170 15.65 -12.06 -0.67
CA ALA A 170 15.22 -10.88 -1.41
C ALA A 170 15.48 -9.56 -0.66
N ALA A 171 15.40 -9.56 0.68
CA ALA A 171 15.70 -8.39 1.49
C ALA A 171 17.20 -8.14 1.70
N SER A 172 18.04 -9.14 1.38
CA SER A 172 19.50 -9.07 1.53
C SER A 172 20.21 -8.68 0.24
N GLU A 173 19.55 -8.75 -0.91
CA GLU A 173 20.11 -8.31 -2.18
C GLU A 173 20.21 -6.78 -2.22
N PRO A 174 21.41 -6.20 -2.52
CA PRO A 174 21.54 -4.77 -2.70
C PRO A 174 20.72 -4.32 -3.91
N GLU A 175 19.97 -3.23 -3.80
CA GLU A 175 19.30 -2.60 -4.94
C GLU A 175 20.34 -2.29 -6.03
N GLU A 176 20.26 -2.96 -7.17
CA GLU A 176 20.96 -2.49 -8.36
C GLU A 176 20.40 -1.10 -8.72
N PRO A 177 21.25 -0.06 -8.87
CA PRO A 177 20.77 1.25 -9.24
C PRO A 177 20.05 1.14 -10.60
N GLN A 178 18.76 1.46 -10.61
CA GLN A 178 18.00 1.59 -11.85
C GLN A 178 18.69 2.66 -12.69
N ALA A 179 19.32 2.24 -13.81
CA ALA A 179 19.87 3.14 -14.78
C ALA A 179 18.74 4.04 -15.30
N GLN A 180 18.76 5.29 -14.89
CA GLN A 180 18.02 6.34 -15.58
C GLN A 180 18.65 6.46 -16.96
N GLU A 181 17.95 6.00 -17.98
CA GLU A 181 18.27 6.36 -19.34
C GLU A 181 18.05 7.87 -19.48
N GLY A 182 19.11 8.64 -19.23
CA GLY A 182 19.17 10.06 -19.48
C GLY A 182 19.35 10.25 -20.97
N GLU A 183 18.33 10.73 -21.65
CA GLU A 183 18.48 11.33 -22.95
C GLU A 183 19.32 12.60 -22.81
N THR A 184 20.54 12.55 -23.34
CA THR A 184 21.38 13.71 -23.55
C THR A 184 21.02 14.32 -24.89
N GLU A 185 20.34 15.44 -24.93
CA GLU A 185 20.40 16.34 -26.07
C GLU A 185 20.87 17.75 -25.65
N GLY A 186 21.93 18.09 -26.20
CA GLY A 186 22.49 19.25 -26.88
C GLY A 186 22.24 20.64 -26.28
N VAL A 187 23.34 21.18 -25.82
CA VAL A 187 23.55 22.61 -25.51
C VAL A 187 23.46 23.46 -26.77
N ALA A 188 22.69 24.54 -26.73
CA ALA A 188 22.94 25.74 -27.51
C ALA A 188 22.44 26.99 -26.77
N ASP A 189 23.36 27.87 -26.56
CA ASP A 189 23.38 29.18 -25.93
C ASP A 189 22.57 30.22 -26.72
N ALA A 190 21.86 31.15 -26.05
CA ALA A 190 21.85 32.59 -26.33
C ALA A 190 20.79 33.35 -25.49
N ASN A 191 21.30 34.12 -24.60
CA ASN A 191 20.88 35.39 -23.98
C ASN A 191 19.92 36.26 -24.81
N THR A 192 18.79 36.77 -24.21
CA THR A 192 18.41 38.20 -24.17
C THR A 192 17.04 38.38 -23.46
N GLN A 193 17.04 39.16 -22.37
CA GLN A 193 15.86 39.80 -21.78
C GLN A 193 15.59 41.12 -22.50
N PRO A 194 14.36 41.69 -22.57
CA PRO A 194 13.79 42.45 -21.45
C PRO A 194 12.25 42.32 -21.26
N ALA A 195 11.82 42.68 -20.06
CA ALA A 195 10.43 42.93 -19.66
C ALA A 195 10.10 44.44 -19.89
N PRO A 196 8.92 44.96 -19.48
CA PRO A 196 7.55 44.45 -19.34
C PRO A 196 6.50 45.35 -20.05
N GLU A 197 5.24 44.94 -20.17
CA GLU A 197 4.10 45.88 -20.13
C GLU A 197 2.73 45.19 -19.86
N HIS A 198 1.91 45.95 -19.16
CA HIS A 198 0.58 45.71 -18.65
C HIS A 198 -0.50 45.48 -19.73
N SER A 199 -1.55 44.68 -19.48
CA SER A 199 -2.94 45.18 -19.40
C SER A 199 -4.02 44.11 -19.45
N THR A 200 -5.00 44.28 -18.57
CA THR A 200 -6.45 44.00 -18.62
C THR A 200 -6.96 42.57 -18.58
N ALA A 201 -7.82 42.44 -17.58
CA ALA A 201 -8.70 41.33 -17.27
C ALA A 201 -9.75 41.01 -18.35
N GLU A 202 -9.94 39.74 -18.63
CA GLU A 202 -11.22 39.23 -19.08
C GLU A 202 -11.45 37.81 -18.47
N VAL A 203 -12.61 37.65 -17.84
CA VAL A 203 -13.06 36.39 -17.24
C VAL A 203 -13.75 35.58 -18.32
N PRO A 204 -13.40 34.32 -18.56
CA PRO A 204 -14.26 33.39 -19.30
C PRO A 204 -14.86 32.35 -18.42
N SER A 205 -16.15 32.28 -18.52
CA SER A 205 -17.09 31.18 -18.37
C SER A 205 -16.51 29.78 -18.16
N THR A 206 -16.91 29.16 -17.04
CA THR A 206 -16.71 27.76 -16.69
C THR A 206 -17.43 26.84 -17.68
N ALA A 207 -16.67 26.18 -18.55
CA ALA A 207 -17.09 24.95 -19.22
C ALA A 207 -16.39 23.77 -18.54
N THR A 208 -17.14 22.99 -17.80
CA THR A 208 -16.70 21.72 -17.20
C THR A 208 -16.45 20.74 -18.34
N SER A 209 -15.21 20.61 -18.78
CA SER A 209 -14.80 19.55 -19.69
C SER A 209 -14.54 18.27 -18.88
N GLN A 210 -15.21 17.18 -19.26
CA GLN A 210 -14.91 15.85 -18.75
C GLN A 210 -13.47 15.48 -19.09
N PRO A 211 -12.71 14.85 -18.17
CA PRO A 211 -11.32 14.47 -18.44
C PRO A 211 -11.26 13.42 -19.58
N THR A 212 -10.27 13.57 -20.45
CA THR A 212 -10.04 12.65 -21.56
C THR A 212 -9.36 11.36 -21.05
N ILE A 213 -9.36 10.29 -21.88
CA ILE A 213 -8.68 9.01 -21.56
C ILE A 213 -7.18 9.22 -21.28
N ALA A 214 -6.56 10.22 -21.90
CA ALA A 214 -5.17 10.60 -21.66
C ALA A 214 -4.97 11.22 -20.25
N ASP A 215 -5.93 12.02 -19.79
CA ASP A 215 -5.89 12.60 -18.45
C ASP A 215 -6.07 11.53 -17.38
N ALA A 216 -6.94 10.54 -17.63
CA ALA A 216 -7.12 9.38 -16.75
C ALA A 216 -5.84 8.52 -16.64
N ALA A 217 -5.09 8.37 -17.72
CA ALA A 217 -3.81 7.66 -17.71
C ALA A 217 -2.71 8.41 -16.94
N ALA A 218 -2.66 9.75 -17.07
CA ALA A 218 -1.73 10.59 -16.31
C ALA A 218 -2.05 10.60 -14.81
N ILE A 219 -3.32 10.65 -14.44
CA ILE A 219 -3.78 10.56 -13.04
C ILE A 219 -3.45 9.19 -12.47
N ARG A 220 -3.62 8.10 -13.24
CA ARG A 220 -3.21 6.74 -12.86
C ARG A 220 -1.70 6.65 -12.59
N ALA A 221 -0.87 7.19 -13.48
CA ALA A 221 0.59 7.17 -13.32
C ALA A 221 1.05 7.94 -12.09
N GLN A 222 0.42 9.07 -11.76
CA GLN A 222 0.70 9.86 -10.58
C GLN A 222 0.27 9.16 -9.28
N ALA A 223 -0.90 8.53 -9.26
CA ALA A 223 -1.40 7.77 -8.11
C ALA A 223 -0.50 6.54 -7.81
N ILE A 224 -0.02 5.85 -8.86
CA ILE A 224 0.91 4.71 -8.74
C ILE A 224 2.27 5.15 -8.18
N ALA A 225 2.84 6.25 -8.67
CA ALA A 225 4.14 6.74 -8.23
C ALA A 225 4.14 7.16 -6.75
N HIS A 226 3.03 7.71 -6.27
CA HIS A 226 2.92 8.25 -4.91
C HIS A 226 2.54 7.22 -3.86
N ALA A 227 1.71 6.23 -4.18
CA ALA A 227 1.43 5.12 -3.27
C ALA A 227 2.71 4.33 -2.91
N ARG A 228 3.68 4.28 -3.84
CA ARG A 228 5.02 3.71 -3.60
C ARG A 228 5.83 4.49 -2.56
N ALA A 229 5.73 5.82 -2.55
CA ALA A 229 6.51 6.69 -1.66
C ALA A 229 5.94 6.82 -0.24
N VAL A 230 4.70 6.41 0.00
CA VAL A 230 3.99 6.60 1.28
C VAL A 230 4.02 5.35 2.15
N ILE A 231 4.32 4.17 1.56
CA ILE A 231 4.31 2.88 2.28
C ILE A 231 5.74 2.42 2.61
N ASP A 232 6.78 3.04 2.04
CA ASP A 232 8.18 2.97 2.47
C ASP A 232 8.39 3.90 3.69
#